data_4d584ca9cf3a2a3e69adac2092f1ba6d
#
_entry.id   4d584ca9cf3a2a3e69adac2092f1ba6d
#
_cell.length_a   1.000
_cell.length_b   1.000
_cell.length_c   1.000
_cell.angle_alpha   90.00
_cell.angle_beta   90.00
_cell.angle_gamma   90.00
#
_symmetry.space_group_name_H-M   'P 1'
#
loop_
_entity.id
_entity.type
_entity.pdbx_description
1 polymer ?
#
loop_
_entity_poly.entity_id
_entity_poly.type
_entity_poly.pdbx_seq_one_letter_code
_entity_poly.pdbx_strand_id
1 'polypeptide(L)'
;RCAMWVIEDIRWTATVLLMLIGLMVVALGGTVRVPGSEDDWLVAMMQAVLVEQANEGPLWGTFAPYIAQLEVVRGHLSDGNTVAVYTAMNRLMDMLEQRENEIPSEVADRLFDYCYLVTPAKYHDVSRHIDRFIEHQYGQSSG
;
A
#
# COMPACT_ATOMS: atom_id res chain seq x y z
N ARG A 1 -55.15 -29.74 -14.32
CA ARG A 1 -55.24 -28.26 -14.19
C ARG A 1 -54.49 -27.68 -12.99
N CYS A 2 -53.49 -28.38 -12.39
CA CYS A 2 -52.75 -27.89 -11.22
C CYS A 2 -51.25 -27.65 -11.46
N ALA A 3 -50.74 -27.73 -12.67
CA ALA A 3 -49.30 -27.62 -12.93
C ALA A 3 -48.82 -26.26 -13.47
N MET A 4 -49.73 -25.32 -13.70
CA MET A 4 -49.38 -24.04 -14.35
C MET A 4 -49.08 -22.88 -13.39
N TRP A 5 -49.45 -23.03 -12.11
CA TRP A 5 -49.23 -21.98 -11.10
C TRP A 5 -47.85 -22.01 -10.42
N VAL A 6 -47.17 -23.15 -10.47
CA VAL A 6 -45.87 -23.31 -9.80
C VAL A 6 -44.72 -22.65 -10.58
N ILE A 7 -44.86 -22.47 -11.88
CA ILE A 7 -43.78 -21.94 -12.75
C ILE A 7 -43.70 -20.42 -12.68
N GLU A 8 -44.80 -19.72 -12.42
CA GLU A 8 -44.80 -18.24 -12.31
C GLU A 8 -44.14 -17.77 -11.02
N ASP A 9 -44.31 -18.47 -9.90
CA ASP A 9 -43.67 -18.09 -8.64
C ASP A 9 -42.16 -18.23 -8.68
N ILE A 10 -41.60 -19.23 -9.40
CA ILE A 10 -40.14 -19.42 -9.55
C ILE A 10 -39.52 -18.29 -10.38
N ARG A 11 -40.21 -17.77 -11.35
CA ARG A 11 -39.68 -16.66 -12.18
C ARG A 11 -39.63 -15.34 -11.40
N TRP A 12 -40.60 -15.08 -10.53
CA TRP A 12 -40.64 -13.88 -9.69
C TRP A 12 -39.56 -13.94 -8.60
N THR A 13 -39.37 -15.09 -7.96
CA THR A 13 -38.34 -15.24 -6.93
C THR A 13 -36.95 -15.15 -7.50
N ALA A 14 -36.68 -15.68 -8.70
CA ALA A 14 -35.40 -15.56 -9.37
C ALA A 14 -35.06 -14.12 -9.77
N THR A 15 -36.06 -13.36 -10.21
CA THR A 15 -35.89 -11.95 -10.63
C THR A 15 -35.63 -11.05 -9.40
N VAL A 16 -36.33 -11.28 -8.30
CA VAL A 16 -36.13 -10.52 -7.06
C VAL A 16 -34.79 -10.85 -6.44
N LEU A 17 -34.36 -12.13 -6.48
CA LEU A 17 -33.04 -12.56 -5.97
C LEU A 17 -31.88 -11.93 -6.78
N LEU A 18 -32.01 -11.88 -8.11
CA LEU A 18 -31.02 -11.22 -8.98
C LEU A 18 -30.96 -9.71 -8.76
N MET A 19 -32.10 -9.05 -8.51
CA MET A 19 -32.09 -7.62 -8.16
C MET A 19 -31.46 -7.35 -6.79
N LEU A 20 -31.68 -8.21 -5.81
CA LEU A 20 -31.08 -8.08 -4.48
C LEU A 20 -29.56 -8.33 -4.51
N ILE A 21 -29.08 -9.28 -5.32
CA ILE A 21 -27.64 -9.51 -5.52
C ILE A 21 -27.00 -8.32 -6.25
N GLY A 22 -27.67 -7.75 -7.24
CA GLY A 22 -27.20 -6.56 -7.95
C GLY A 22 -27.11 -5.32 -7.03
N LEU A 23 -28.04 -5.17 -6.08
CA LEU A 23 -28.01 -4.06 -5.12
C LEU A 23 -26.92 -4.22 -4.04
N MET A 24 -26.62 -5.47 -3.65
CA MET A 24 -25.55 -5.73 -2.69
C MET A 24 -24.14 -5.47 -3.26
N VAL A 25 -23.92 -5.69 -4.55
CA VAL A 25 -22.64 -5.42 -5.20
C VAL A 25 -22.36 -3.91 -5.28
N VAL A 26 -23.38 -3.08 -5.37
CA VAL A 26 -23.25 -1.62 -5.36
C VAL A 26 -23.04 -1.08 -3.94
N ALA A 27 -23.53 -1.78 -2.90
CA ALA A 27 -23.38 -1.36 -1.50
C ALA A 27 -22.01 -1.72 -0.89
N LEU A 28 -21.28 -2.65 -1.48
CA LEU A 28 -19.87 -2.92 -1.16
C LEU A 28 -18.97 -1.90 -1.86
N GLY A 29 -19.29 -0.61 -1.74
CA GLY A 29 -18.62 0.54 -2.32
C GLY A 29 -17.09 0.43 -2.45
N GLY A 30 -16.64 -0.51 -3.24
CA GLY A 30 -15.31 -0.48 -3.82
C GLY A 30 -15.28 0.73 -4.73
N THR A 31 -14.74 1.83 -4.24
CA THR A 31 -14.36 2.93 -5.12
C THR A 31 -13.50 2.32 -6.21
N VAL A 32 -14.03 2.25 -7.42
CA VAL A 32 -13.24 1.91 -8.61
C VAL A 32 -12.19 3.01 -8.70
N ARG A 33 -10.99 2.73 -8.17
CA ARG A 33 -9.88 3.65 -8.25
C ARG A 33 -9.48 3.73 -9.70
N VAL A 34 -9.63 4.89 -10.28
CA VAL A 34 -9.14 5.16 -11.64
C VAL A 34 -7.63 4.99 -11.59
N PRO A 35 -7.02 4.07 -12.38
CA PRO A 35 -5.56 3.95 -12.46
C PRO A 35 -4.99 5.28 -12.91
N GLY A 36 -4.08 5.86 -12.10
CA GLY A 36 -3.45 7.15 -12.38
C GLY A 36 -3.77 8.26 -11.38
N SER A 37 -4.31 7.94 -10.20
CA SER A 37 -4.41 8.92 -9.11
C SER A 37 -3.01 9.27 -8.57
N GLU A 38 -2.81 10.53 -8.15
CA GLU A 38 -1.51 10.99 -7.60
C GLU A 38 -1.06 10.21 -6.35
N ASP A 39 -1.91 9.38 -5.77
CA ASP A 39 -1.71 8.59 -4.55
C ASP A 39 -1.50 7.09 -4.82
N ASP A 40 -1.52 6.62 -6.07
CA ASP A 40 -1.33 5.18 -6.38
C ASP A 40 0.01 4.65 -5.88
N TRP A 41 1.05 5.48 -5.89
CA TRP A 41 2.36 5.14 -5.35
C TRP A 41 2.33 4.85 -3.84
N LEU A 42 1.52 5.60 -3.09
CA LEU A 42 1.38 5.42 -1.64
C LEU A 42 0.66 4.10 -1.32
N VAL A 43 -0.37 3.76 -2.09
CA VAL A 43 -1.05 2.45 -1.97
C VAL A 43 -0.09 1.32 -2.29
N ALA A 44 0.71 1.46 -3.34
CA ALA A 44 1.73 0.47 -3.69
C ALA A 44 2.76 0.30 -2.56
N MET A 45 3.22 1.39 -1.94
CA MET A 45 4.14 1.35 -0.81
C MET A 45 3.52 0.67 0.42
N MET A 46 2.26 1.00 0.76
CA MET A 46 1.54 0.34 1.85
C MET A 46 1.39 -1.17 1.60
N GLN A 47 1.07 -1.56 0.38
CA GLN A 47 0.98 -2.97 0.01
C GLN A 47 2.33 -3.69 0.13
N ALA A 48 3.43 -3.05 -0.27
CA ALA A 48 4.77 -3.62 -0.14
C ALA A 48 5.09 -3.92 1.34
N VAL A 49 4.82 -2.99 2.25
CA VAL A 49 5.03 -3.19 3.70
C VAL A 49 4.17 -4.35 4.23
N LEU A 50 2.89 -4.45 3.81
CA LEU A 50 2.00 -5.53 4.22
C LEU A 50 2.43 -6.90 3.68
N VAL A 51 2.97 -6.96 2.47
CA VAL A 51 3.52 -8.19 1.87
C VAL A 51 4.74 -8.66 2.66
N GLU A 52 5.67 -7.75 2.98
CA GLU A 52 6.85 -8.10 3.78
C GLU A 52 6.43 -8.56 5.19
N GLN A 53 5.47 -7.88 5.82
CA GLN A 53 4.92 -8.32 7.11
C GLN A 53 4.33 -9.74 7.03
N ALA A 54 3.62 -10.07 5.96
CA ALA A 54 3.03 -11.39 5.79
C ALA A 54 4.09 -12.48 5.56
N ASN A 55 5.18 -12.14 4.87
CA ASN A 55 6.30 -13.05 4.61
C ASN A 55 7.10 -13.36 5.87
N GLU A 56 7.34 -12.37 6.72
CA GLU A 56 8.12 -12.53 7.96
C GLU A 56 7.32 -13.21 9.08
N GLY A 57 5.97 -13.28 8.97
CA GLY A 57 5.10 -13.90 9.95
C GLY A 57 4.88 -13.08 11.22
N PRO A 58 4.03 -13.56 12.14
CA PRO A 58 3.57 -12.79 13.30
C PRO A 58 4.62 -12.56 14.40
N LEU A 59 5.76 -13.24 14.33
CA LEU A 59 6.80 -13.18 15.37
C LEU A 59 7.82 -12.06 15.17
N TRP A 60 7.80 -11.42 14.01
CA TRP A 60 8.77 -10.37 13.72
C TRP A 60 8.11 -9.01 13.90
N GLY A 61 8.47 -8.41 14.98
CA GLY A 61 8.35 -7.04 15.44
C GLY A 61 7.39 -6.22 14.69
N THR A 62 7.50 -5.14 14.41
CA THR A 62 6.33 -4.49 14.07
C THR A 62 6.54 -3.65 12.83
N PHE A 63 5.96 -4.12 11.77
CA PHE A 63 5.69 -3.29 10.60
C PHE A 63 4.64 -2.20 10.91
N ALA A 64 3.93 -2.32 12.06
CA ALA A 64 2.91 -1.36 12.47
C ALA A 64 3.40 0.10 12.50
N PRO A 65 4.60 0.45 12.99
CA PRO A 65 5.10 1.81 12.93
C PRO A 65 5.32 2.32 11.50
N TYR A 66 5.73 1.46 10.58
CA TYR A 66 5.90 1.81 9.16
C TYR A 66 4.56 2.09 8.49
N ILE A 67 3.55 1.26 8.78
CA ILE A 67 2.18 1.48 8.30
C ILE A 67 1.62 2.77 8.89
N ALA A 68 1.81 3.02 10.19
CA ALA A 68 1.38 4.25 10.83
C ALA A 68 2.04 5.49 10.21
N GLN A 69 3.33 5.42 9.87
CA GLN A 69 4.03 6.50 9.19
C GLN A 69 3.46 6.75 7.78
N LEU A 70 3.13 5.69 7.03
CA LEU A 70 2.46 5.82 5.73
C LEU A 70 1.06 6.42 5.84
N GLU A 71 0.33 6.15 6.93
CA GLU A 71 -0.96 6.80 7.21
C GLU A 71 -0.79 8.31 7.47
N VAL A 72 0.29 8.73 8.14
CA VAL A 72 0.63 10.16 8.30
C VAL A 72 0.89 10.78 6.92
N VAL A 73 1.65 10.12 6.06
CA VAL A 73 1.88 10.57 4.67
C VAL A 73 0.55 10.72 3.94
N ARG A 74 -0.36 9.75 4.08
CA ARG A 74 -1.68 9.79 3.44
C ARG A 74 -2.51 10.99 3.91
N GLY A 75 -2.50 11.29 5.21
CA GLY A 75 -3.18 12.45 5.76
C GLY A 75 -2.68 13.75 5.12
N HIS A 76 -1.36 13.95 5.10
CA HIS A 76 -0.76 15.15 4.49
C HIS A 76 -0.99 15.25 2.99
N LEU A 77 -1.01 14.11 2.29
CA LEU A 77 -1.31 14.07 0.86
C LEU A 77 -2.76 14.48 0.59
N SER A 78 -3.71 14.01 1.41
CA SER A 78 -5.12 14.38 1.34
C SER A 78 -5.34 15.87 1.62
N ASP A 79 -4.53 16.46 2.49
CA ASP A 79 -4.55 17.89 2.82
C ASP A 79 -3.86 18.76 1.75
N GLY A 80 -3.24 18.15 0.73
CA GLY A 80 -2.45 18.85 -0.30
C GLY A 80 -1.16 19.48 0.22
N ASN A 81 -0.69 19.08 1.41
CA ASN A 81 0.49 19.65 2.05
C ASN A 81 1.78 18.95 1.59
N THR A 82 2.29 19.35 0.44
CA THR A 82 3.49 18.77 -0.19
C THR A 82 4.72 18.77 0.73
N VAL A 83 4.94 19.82 1.51
CA VAL A 83 6.08 19.94 2.42
C VAL A 83 5.98 18.91 3.55
N ALA A 84 4.79 18.73 4.11
CA ALA A 84 4.56 17.74 5.15
C ALA A 84 4.68 16.30 4.60
N VAL A 85 4.20 16.04 3.37
CA VAL A 85 4.41 14.77 2.68
C VAL A 85 5.90 14.47 2.54
N TYR A 86 6.70 15.44 2.04
CA TYR A 86 8.15 15.29 1.92
C TYR A 86 8.80 14.95 3.26
N THR A 87 8.46 15.69 4.32
CA THR A 87 9.00 15.46 5.66
C THR A 87 8.64 14.06 6.19
N ALA A 88 7.37 13.66 6.03
CA ALA A 88 6.88 12.37 6.52
C ALA A 88 7.48 11.19 5.72
N MET A 89 7.68 11.35 4.41
CA MET A 89 8.36 10.32 3.59
C MET A 89 9.83 10.17 3.95
N ASN A 90 10.55 11.27 4.16
CA ASN A 90 11.95 11.18 4.61
C ASN A 90 12.05 10.54 6.00
N ARG A 91 11.08 10.78 6.89
CA ARG A 91 11.02 10.05 8.17
C ARG A 91 10.84 8.55 7.97
N LEU A 92 9.98 8.11 7.03
CA LEU A 92 9.83 6.69 6.68
C LEU A 92 11.17 6.10 6.19
N MET A 93 11.88 6.83 5.34
CA MET A 93 13.19 6.41 4.83
C MET A 93 14.23 6.32 5.96
N ASP A 94 14.22 7.27 6.91
CA ASP A 94 15.07 7.21 8.11
C ASP A 94 14.78 5.94 8.94
N MET A 95 13.51 5.60 9.14
CA MET A 95 13.10 4.40 9.88
C MET A 95 13.63 3.13 9.21
N LEU A 96 13.59 3.07 7.88
CA LEU A 96 14.11 1.93 7.11
C LEU A 96 15.65 1.86 7.18
N GLU A 97 16.36 2.97 7.01
CA GLU A 97 17.83 3.03 7.10
C GLU A 97 18.34 2.64 8.50
N GLN A 98 17.65 3.11 9.52
CA GLN A 98 18.01 2.82 10.92
C GLN A 98 17.50 1.45 11.39
N ARG A 99 16.73 0.75 10.55
CA ARG A 99 16.10 -0.55 10.86
C ARG A 99 15.31 -0.49 12.16
N GLU A 100 14.57 0.59 12.35
CA GLU A 100 13.75 0.77 13.55
C GLU A 100 12.79 -0.41 13.74
N ASN A 101 12.50 -0.73 15.00
CA ASN A 101 11.62 -1.84 15.37
C ASN A 101 12.11 -3.24 14.94
N GLU A 102 13.43 -3.42 14.85
CA GLU A 102 14.06 -4.72 14.61
C GLU A 102 13.67 -5.38 13.28
N ILE A 103 13.33 -4.58 12.29
CA ILE A 103 13.07 -5.10 10.93
C ILE A 103 14.34 -5.73 10.35
N PRO A 104 14.27 -6.93 9.71
CA PRO A 104 15.42 -7.55 9.07
C PRO A 104 16.08 -6.63 8.03
N SER A 105 17.42 -6.67 7.95
CA SER A 105 18.18 -5.78 7.06
C SER A 105 17.78 -5.90 5.60
N GLU A 106 17.58 -7.14 5.12
CA GLU A 106 17.21 -7.38 3.73
C GLU A 106 15.81 -6.83 3.42
N VAL A 107 14.89 -6.89 4.40
CA VAL A 107 13.55 -6.34 4.26
C VAL A 107 13.60 -4.82 4.24
N ALA A 108 14.35 -4.22 5.17
CA ALA A 108 14.54 -2.78 5.23
C ALA A 108 15.12 -2.23 3.92
N ASP A 109 16.14 -2.90 3.39
CA ASP A 109 16.79 -2.53 2.14
C ASP A 109 15.85 -2.63 0.95
N ARG A 110 15.09 -3.74 0.82
CA ARG A 110 14.08 -3.87 -0.24
C ARG A 110 12.98 -2.81 -0.17
N LEU A 111 12.48 -2.53 1.03
CA LEU A 111 11.46 -1.50 1.21
C LEU A 111 11.98 -0.09 0.94
N PHE A 112 13.24 0.20 1.30
CA PHE A 112 13.88 1.47 1.00
C PHE A 112 14.03 1.68 -0.51
N ASP A 113 14.57 0.69 -1.21
CA ASP A 113 14.75 0.75 -2.66
C ASP A 113 13.41 0.86 -3.39
N TYR A 114 12.40 0.13 -2.91
CA TYR A 114 11.05 0.22 -3.46
C TYR A 114 10.42 1.59 -3.19
N CYS A 115 10.58 2.13 -1.98
CA CYS A 115 10.13 3.47 -1.63
C CYS A 115 10.72 4.52 -2.58
N TYR A 116 12.02 4.46 -2.82
CA TYR A 116 12.70 5.34 -3.75
C TYR A 116 12.15 5.23 -5.18
N LEU A 117 11.89 4.00 -5.62
CA LEU A 117 11.42 3.73 -6.99
C LEU A 117 10.00 4.24 -7.24
N VAL A 118 9.08 4.07 -6.28
CA VAL A 118 7.65 4.35 -6.49
C VAL A 118 7.24 5.76 -6.08
N THR A 119 7.95 6.38 -5.14
CA THR A 119 7.61 7.71 -4.61
C THR A 119 8.02 8.80 -5.60
N PRO A 120 7.13 9.73 -5.96
CA PRO A 120 7.51 10.85 -6.81
C PRO A 120 8.65 11.67 -6.20
N ALA A 121 9.62 12.08 -7.03
CA ALA A 121 10.83 12.81 -6.59
C ALA A 121 10.55 14.09 -5.78
N LYS A 122 9.38 14.70 -5.94
CA LYS A 122 8.97 15.87 -5.15
C LYS A 122 8.66 15.56 -3.68
N TYR A 123 8.55 14.27 -3.31
CA TYR A 123 8.12 13.83 -1.98
C TYR A 123 9.22 13.13 -1.18
N HIS A 124 10.45 13.00 -1.70
CA HIS A 124 11.56 12.41 -0.97
C HIS A 124 12.90 13.03 -1.39
N ASP A 125 13.93 12.80 -0.56
CA ASP A 125 15.29 13.23 -0.88
C ASP A 125 15.96 12.23 -1.84
N VAL A 126 16.07 12.63 -3.09
CA VAL A 126 16.66 11.81 -4.15
C VAL A 126 18.17 11.59 -3.99
N SER A 127 18.87 12.39 -3.17
CA SER A 127 20.31 12.25 -2.95
C SER A 127 20.67 10.99 -2.15
N ARG A 128 19.78 10.54 -1.27
CA ARG A 128 19.99 9.35 -0.42
C ARG A 128 20.28 8.08 -1.20
N HIS A 129 19.64 7.89 -2.35
CA HIS A 129 19.88 6.71 -3.17
C HIS A 129 21.24 6.73 -3.83
N ILE A 130 21.72 7.91 -4.21
CA ILE A 130 23.04 8.09 -4.82
C ILE A 130 24.12 7.70 -3.81
N ASP A 131 23.98 8.14 -2.57
CA ASP A 131 24.94 7.83 -1.51
C ASP A 131 25.02 6.32 -1.23
N ARG A 132 23.89 5.63 -1.13
CA ARG A 132 23.84 4.15 -0.99
C ARG A 132 24.45 3.43 -2.19
N PHE A 133 24.16 3.89 -3.41
CA PHE A 133 24.71 3.29 -4.61
C PHE A 133 26.24 3.41 -4.66
N ILE A 134 26.77 4.56 -4.26
CA ILE A 134 28.21 4.80 -4.17
C ILE A 134 28.83 3.90 -3.11
N GLU A 135 28.24 3.78 -1.92
CA GLU A 135 28.73 2.95 -0.84
C GLU A 135 28.78 1.46 -1.23
N HIS A 136 27.74 0.95 -1.92
CA HIS A 136 27.74 -0.42 -2.43
C HIS A 136 28.81 -0.69 -3.50
N GLN A 137 29.07 0.28 -4.38
CA GLN A 137 30.08 0.12 -5.43
C GLN A 137 31.53 0.19 -4.90
N TYR A 138 31.80 1.05 -3.93
CA TYR A 138 33.14 1.28 -3.42
C TYR A 138 33.47 0.45 -2.16
N GLY A 139 32.48 0.06 -1.38
CA GLY A 139 32.66 -0.79 -0.20
C GLY A 139 33.07 -2.23 -0.51
N GLN A 140 32.71 -2.76 -1.68
CA GLN A 140 33.11 -4.11 -2.11
C GLN A 140 34.53 -4.19 -2.68
N SER A 141 35.19 -3.06 -2.92
CA SER A 141 36.54 -3.00 -3.49
C SER A 141 37.68 -3.08 -2.45
N SER A 142 37.35 -3.20 -1.15
CA SER A 142 38.32 -3.14 -0.05
C SER A 142 38.46 -4.46 0.74
N GLY A 143 38.02 -5.60 0.17
CA GLY A 143 38.12 -6.91 0.81
C GLY A 143 39.11 -7.84 0.09
#